data_19374ae8cfbfae34f990413070311cc0
#
_entry.id   19374ae8cfbfae34f990413070311cc0
#
_cell.length_a   1.000
_cell.length_b   1.000
_cell.length_c   1.000
_cell.angle_alpha   90.00
_cell.angle_beta   90.00
_cell.angle_gamma   90.00
#
_symmetry.space_group_name_H-M   'P 1'
#
loop_
_entity.id
_entity.type
_entity.pdbx_description
1 polymer ?
#
loop_
_entity_poly.entity_id
_entity_poly.type
_entity_poly.pdbx_seq_one_letter_code
_entity_poly.pdbx_strand_id
1 'polypeptide(L)'
;MLLLVTTVIYAQEKNTEKVWRVNFLNPGVEYEMPTGNNTTLSVGAGLGYSVSYPHTDVGSGSGAITSFNPFIDIQHKWFYNFDKRKEKDLKTANNAANFVSARFLTRSESLFGNSNGTDGLDFAVGPTWGIQRTYGKNFHLLFDMGPIYYFDTNGKGYYFPLMIQLNLGFDL
;
A
#
# COMPACT_ATOMS: atom_id res chain seq x y z
N MET A 1 16.67 -40.68 -31.93
CA MET A 1 17.11 -39.29 -32.13
C MET A 1 16.43 -38.43 -31.08
N LEU A 2 17.13 -38.15 -30.00
CA LEU A 2 16.59 -37.42 -28.83
C LEU A 2 16.85 -35.93 -29.04
N LEU A 3 15.81 -35.12 -29.27
CA LEU A 3 15.91 -33.67 -29.41
C LEU A 3 16.03 -33.07 -28.02
N LEU A 4 17.24 -32.62 -27.63
CA LEU A 4 17.48 -31.81 -26.45
C LEU A 4 17.03 -30.35 -26.76
N VAL A 5 15.85 -29.99 -26.25
CA VAL A 5 15.42 -28.58 -26.24
C VAL A 5 16.12 -27.89 -25.09
N THR A 6 17.21 -27.20 -25.37
CA THR A 6 17.86 -26.29 -24.43
C THR A 6 17.06 -25.00 -24.37
N THR A 7 16.25 -24.84 -23.31
CA THR A 7 15.64 -23.54 -22.99
C THR A 7 16.73 -22.62 -22.45
N VAL A 8 17.15 -21.66 -23.26
CA VAL A 8 18.02 -20.56 -22.84
C VAL A 8 17.17 -19.63 -21.97
N ILE A 9 17.30 -19.75 -20.65
CA ILE A 9 16.71 -18.81 -19.70
C ILE A 9 17.59 -17.56 -19.77
N TYR A 10 17.16 -16.56 -20.53
CA TYR A 10 17.72 -15.22 -20.40
C TYR A 10 17.34 -14.72 -19.00
N ALA A 11 18.32 -14.61 -18.13
CA ALA A 11 18.19 -13.87 -16.88
C ALA A 11 18.03 -12.38 -17.27
N GLN A 12 16.81 -11.92 -17.52
CA GLN A 12 16.54 -10.51 -17.66
C GLN A 12 16.90 -9.83 -16.35
N GLU A 13 17.77 -8.85 -16.41
CA GLU A 13 18.14 -8.02 -15.27
C GLU A 13 16.85 -7.39 -14.71
N LYS A 14 16.42 -7.85 -13.53
CA LYS A 14 15.18 -7.36 -12.93
C LYS A 14 15.39 -5.95 -12.44
N ASN A 15 14.50 -5.05 -12.83
CA ASN A 15 14.50 -3.67 -12.33
C ASN A 15 14.00 -3.55 -10.88
N THR A 16 13.34 -4.60 -10.40
CA THR A 16 12.69 -4.63 -9.09
C THR A 16 13.49 -5.47 -8.09
N GLU A 17 13.47 -5.05 -6.85
CA GLU A 17 14.23 -5.62 -5.73
C GLU A 17 13.28 -6.14 -4.64
N LYS A 18 13.79 -7.07 -3.80
CA LYS A 18 13.11 -7.45 -2.56
C LYS A 18 13.43 -6.41 -1.51
N VAL A 19 12.40 -5.87 -0.87
CA VAL A 19 12.56 -4.81 0.13
C VAL A 19 11.67 -5.10 1.33
N TRP A 20 12.26 -5.00 2.52
CA TRP A 20 11.51 -4.89 3.78
C TRP A 20 11.38 -3.42 4.15
N ARG A 21 10.24 -3.04 4.71
CA ARG A 21 9.99 -1.68 5.17
C ARG A 21 9.37 -1.67 6.55
N VAL A 22 9.76 -0.67 7.33
CA VAL A 22 9.08 -0.32 8.57
C VAL A 22 8.48 1.06 8.41
N ASN A 23 7.18 1.15 8.49
CA ASN A 23 6.42 2.39 8.36
C ASN A 23 6.07 2.96 9.73
N PHE A 24 6.14 4.28 9.91
CA PHE A 24 5.81 4.95 11.16
C PHE A 24 4.58 5.85 11.08
N LEU A 25 4.18 6.31 9.89
CA LEU A 25 2.96 7.09 9.74
C LEU A 25 1.70 6.22 9.85
N ASN A 26 1.71 5.03 9.23
CA ASN A 26 0.81 3.92 9.53
C ASN A 26 1.69 2.80 10.10
N PRO A 27 1.87 2.74 11.45
CA PRO A 27 2.84 1.85 12.06
C PRO A 27 2.66 0.41 11.61
N GLY A 28 3.69 -0.15 10.99
CA GLY A 28 3.61 -1.49 10.43
C GLY A 28 4.86 -1.91 9.68
N VAL A 29 4.81 -3.13 9.19
CA VAL A 29 5.87 -3.72 8.36
C VAL A 29 5.30 -4.04 6.98
N GLU A 30 6.11 -3.88 5.96
CA GLU A 30 5.78 -4.23 4.58
C GLU A 30 6.92 -5.06 3.98
N TYR A 31 6.56 -6.10 3.27
CA TYR A 31 7.48 -6.87 2.44
C TYR A 31 7.08 -6.76 0.98
N GLU A 32 7.97 -6.26 0.15
CA GLU A 32 7.78 -6.14 -1.29
C GLU A 32 8.70 -7.11 -2.02
N MET A 33 8.14 -7.93 -2.91
CA MET A 33 8.87 -8.94 -3.68
C MET A 33 8.65 -8.78 -5.19
N PRO A 34 9.68 -8.98 -6.03
CA PRO A 34 9.55 -8.97 -7.48
C PRO A 34 8.66 -10.10 -7.98
N THR A 35 7.67 -9.77 -8.81
CA THR A 35 6.83 -10.72 -9.56
C THR A 35 7.14 -10.70 -11.05
N GLY A 36 7.87 -9.69 -11.52
CA GLY A 36 8.32 -9.55 -12.90
C GLY A 36 9.41 -8.48 -13.01
N ASN A 37 9.72 -8.07 -14.23
CA ASN A 37 10.79 -7.09 -14.47
C ASN A 37 10.47 -5.72 -13.83
N ASN A 38 9.26 -5.24 -14.02
CA ASN A 38 8.77 -3.96 -13.52
C ASN A 38 7.56 -4.13 -12.59
N THR A 39 7.34 -5.32 -12.04
CA THR A 39 6.20 -5.62 -11.18
C THR A 39 6.63 -6.21 -9.86
N THR A 40 5.92 -5.84 -8.81
CA THR A 40 6.10 -6.37 -7.46
C THR A 40 4.76 -6.74 -6.82
N LEU A 41 4.83 -7.64 -5.86
CA LEU A 41 3.76 -7.89 -4.90
C LEU A 41 4.25 -7.37 -3.55
N SER A 42 3.51 -6.45 -2.93
CA SER A 42 3.75 -6.02 -1.56
C SER A 42 2.67 -6.56 -0.63
N VAL A 43 3.09 -6.97 0.56
CA VAL A 43 2.22 -7.39 1.66
C VAL A 43 2.64 -6.62 2.90
N GLY A 44 1.73 -5.83 3.43
CA GLY A 44 1.93 -5.03 4.63
C GLY A 44 0.95 -5.42 5.73
N ALA A 45 1.38 -5.29 6.98
CA ALA A 45 0.53 -5.44 8.15
C ALA A 45 0.92 -4.40 9.20
N GLY A 46 -0.07 -3.89 9.93
CA GLY A 46 0.18 -2.85 10.92
C GLY A 46 -1.09 -2.36 11.62
N LEU A 47 -0.97 -1.18 12.21
CA LEU A 47 -2.05 -0.47 12.87
C LEU A 47 -2.35 0.82 12.10
N GLY A 48 -3.50 0.87 11.44
CA GLY A 48 -4.02 2.08 10.86
C GLY A 48 -4.69 2.95 11.91
N TYR A 49 -4.57 4.27 11.79
CA TYR A 49 -5.35 5.18 12.60
C TYR A 49 -6.33 5.97 11.73
N SER A 50 -7.49 6.25 12.27
CA SER A 50 -8.44 7.16 11.66
C SER A 50 -8.93 8.17 12.69
N VAL A 51 -9.13 9.41 12.23
CA VAL A 51 -9.70 10.48 13.03
C VAL A 51 -10.90 11.02 12.27
N SER A 52 -12.06 11.00 12.89
CA SER A 52 -13.26 11.61 12.32
C SER A 52 -13.89 12.60 13.30
N TYR A 53 -14.49 13.64 12.76
CA TYR A 53 -15.26 14.63 13.49
C TYR A 53 -16.72 14.51 13.04
N PRO A 54 -17.53 13.63 13.68
CA PRO A 54 -18.94 13.56 13.39
C PRO A 54 -19.63 14.76 14.01
N HIS A 55 -20.10 15.66 13.18
CA HIS A 55 -20.91 16.84 13.46
C HIS A 55 -20.30 17.92 14.38
N THR A 56 -20.28 19.12 13.87
CA THR A 56 -20.08 20.38 14.61
C THR A 56 -21.42 20.88 15.15
N ASP A 57 -22.14 20.11 15.95
CA ASP A 57 -23.24 20.64 16.72
C ASP A 57 -22.69 21.35 17.97
N VAL A 58 -22.86 22.65 18.00
CA VAL A 58 -22.51 23.51 19.11
C VAL A 58 -23.48 23.20 20.27
N GLY A 59 -23.11 22.23 21.12
CA GLY A 59 -23.92 21.92 22.31
C GLY A 59 -23.77 20.53 22.91
N SER A 60 -23.29 19.55 22.20
CA SER A 60 -22.98 18.22 22.75
C SER A 60 -21.53 17.90 22.50
N GLY A 61 -20.77 17.58 23.53
CA GLY A 61 -19.33 17.40 23.53
C GLY A 61 -18.76 16.78 22.25
N SER A 62 -18.34 17.62 21.30
CA SER A 62 -17.74 17.23 20.06
C SER A 62 -16.29 16.83 20.30
N GLY A 63 -16.07 15.57 20.63
CA GLY A 63 -14.74 14.98 20.68
C GLY A 63 -14.34 14.41 19.33
N ALA A 64 -13.06 14.51 18.97
CA ALA A 64 -12.51 13.73 17.88
C ALA A 64 -12.68 12.24 18.18
N ILE A 65 -13.27 11.49 17.25
CA ILE A 65 -13.31 10.03 17.33
C ILE A 65 -12.00 9.54 16.73
N THR A 66 -11.21 8.87 17.55
CA THR A 66 -9.95 8.25 17.14
C THR A 66 -10.10 6.74 17.21
N SER A 67 -9.70 6.03 16.19
CA SER A 67 -9.67 4.57 16.18
C SER A 67 -8.35 4.03 15.66
N PHE A 68 -7.90 2.93 16.25
CA PHE A 68 -6.72 2.17 15.84
C PHE A 68 -7.16 0.78 15.40
N ASN A 69 -7.01 0.49 14.12
CA ASN A 69 -7.48 -0.72 13.50
C ASN A 69 -6.30 -1.52 12.93
N PRO A 70 -6.12 -2.79 13.31
CA PRO A 70 -5.21 -3.68 12.59
C PRO A 70 -5.59 -3.76 11.13
N PHE A 71 -4.59 -3.77 10.26
CA PHE A 71 -4.81 -3.91 8.83
C PHE A 71 -3.83 -4.90 8.19
N ILE A 72 -4.26 -5.49 7.07
CA ILE A 72 -3.40 -6.15 6.09
C ILE A 72 -3.65 -5.46 4.76
N ASP A 73 -2.57 -5.07 4.08
CA ASP A 73 -2.57 -4.38 2.79
C ASP A 73 -1.79 -5.19 1.77
N ILE A 74 -2.41 -5.55 0.68
CA ILE A 74 -1.80 -6.31 -0.41
C ILE A 74 -1.90 -5.47 -1.67
N GLN A 75 -0.77 -5.22 -2.33
CA GLN A 75 -0.72 -4.47 -3.58
C GLN A 75 0.11 -5.21 -4.62
N HIS A 76 -0.45 -5.39 -5.80
CA HIS A 76 0.31 -5.79 -6.97
C HIS A 76 0.61 -4.54 -7.79
N LYS A 77 1.87 -4.08 -7.75
CA LYS A 77 2.34 -2.82 -8.33
C LYS A 77 2.99 -3.06 -9.69
N TRP A 78 2.71 -2.23 -10.67
CA TRP A 78 3.43 -2.12 -11.93
C TRP A 78 4.09 -0.75 -12.03
N PHE A 79 5.42 -0.76 -12.07
CA PHE A 79 6.25 0.45 -12.16
C PHE A 79 6.51 0.79 -13.62
N TYR A 80 5.83 1.81 -14.13
CA TYR A 80 5.82 2.12 -15.56
C TYR A 80 6.94 3.07 -16.00
N ASN A 81 7.73 3.62 -15.10
CA ASN A 81 8.73 4.64 -15.43
C ASN A 81 10.14 4.33 -14.94
N PHE A 82 10.50 3.06 -14.66
CA PHE A 82 11.86 2.70 -14.26
C PHE A 82 12.90 3.13 -15.29
N ASP A 83 12.70 2.76 -16.56
CA ASP A 83 13.67 3.03 -17.62
C ASP A 83 13.88 4.53 -17.79
N LYS A 84 12.80 5.31 -17.85
CA LYS A 84 12.86 6.77 -17.91
C LYS A 84 13.55 7.41 -16.70
N ARG A 85 13.51 6.78 -15.53
CA ARG A 85 14.24 7.23 -14.35
C ARG A 85 15.73 6.93 -14.44
N LYS A 86 16.08 5.72 -14.92
CA LYS A 86 17.48 5.32 -15.18
C LYS A 86 18.16 6.23 -16.22
N GLU A 87 17.47 6.53 -17.32
CA GLU A 87 17.96 7.46 -18.36
C GLU A 87 18.26 8.87 -17.82
N LYS A 88 17.61 9.26 -16.73
CA LYS A 88 17.78 10.57 -16.06
C LYS A 88 18.66 10.51 -14.82
N ASP A 89 19.38 9.43 -14.59
CA ASP A 89 20.20 9.20 -13.39
C ASP A 89 19.43 9.39 -12.07
N LEU A 90 18.11 9.14 -12.09
CA LEU A 90 17.28 9.22 -10.90
C LEU A 90 17.30 7.89 -10.14
N LYS A 91 17.33 7.98 -8.82
CA LYS A 91 17.34 6.80 -7.93
C LYS A 91 16.17 5.87 -8.23
N THR A 92 16.48 4.58 -8.46
CA THR A 92 15.51 3.48 -8.66
C THR A 92 15.64 2.38 -7.61
N ALA A 93 16.70 2.43 -6.78
CA ALA A 93 16.91 1.47 -5.70
C ALA A 93 15.70 1.41 -4.76
N ASN A 94 15.45 0.25 -4.16
CA ASN A 94 14.31 -0.06 -3.31
C ASN A 94 12.97 0.20 -4.01
N ASN A 95 12.91 -0.06 -5.30
CA ASN A 95 11.73 0.13 -6.17
C ASN A 95 11.24 1.59 -6.22
N ALA A 96 12.16 2.57 -6.19
CA ALA A 96 11.83 3.99 -6.21
C ALA A 96 11.36 4.45 -7.59
N ALA A 97 10.07 4.33 -7.88
CA ALA A 97 9.47 4.71 -9.16
C ALA A 97 7.98 5.12 -8.99
N ASN A 98 7.33 5.48 -10.09
CA ASN A 98 5.89 5.65 -10.13
C ASN A 98 5.23 4.33 -10.53
N PHE A 99 4.07 4.06 -10.00
CA PHE A 99 3.36 2.81 -10.25
C PHE A 99 1.85 3.00 -10.41
N VAL A 100 1.23 2.00 -10.98
CA VAL A 100 -0.19 1.70 -10.81
C VAL A 100 -0.30 0.36 -10.10
N SER A 101 -1.33 0.16 -9.31
CA SER A 101 -1.51 -1.11 -8.59
C SER A 101 -2.96 -1.56 -8.54
N ALA A 102 -3.14 -2.87 -8.38
CA ALA A 102 -4.35 -3.44 -7.83
C ALA A 102 -4.13 -3.62 -6.33
N ARG A 103 -5.02 -3.05 -5.52
CA ARG A 103 -4.94 -3.07 -4.06
C ARG A 103 -6.08 -3.83 -3.45
N PHE A 104 -5.76 -4.60 -2.42
CA PHE A 104 -6.68 -5.22 -1.49
C PHE A 104 -6.26 -4.87 -0.07
N LEU A 105 -7.16 -4.26 0.68
CA LEU A 105 -6.96 -3.86 2.07
C LEU A 105 -8.03 -4.53 2.93
N THR A 106 -7.64 -5.10 4.05
CA THR A 106 -8.58 -5.52 5.10
C THR A 106 -8.24 -4.85 6.41
N ARG A 107 -9.27 -4.49 7.16
CA ARG A 107 -9.15 -3.92 8.49
C ARG A 107 -10.05 -4.69 9.45
N SER A 108 -9.56 -4.91 10.65
CA SER A 108 -10.38 -5.47 11.74
C SER A 108 -10.99 -4.35 12.57
N GLU A 109 -11.82 -4.76 13.52
CA GLU A 109 -12.36 -3.88 14.55
C GLU A 109 -11.28 -3.06 15.24
N SER A 110 -11.67 -1.90 15.76
CA SER A 110 -10.77 -1.05 16.53
C SER A 110 -10.31 -1.72 17.80
N LEU A 111 -9.01 -1.80 18.02
CA LEU A 111 -8.43 -2.30 19.26
C LEU A 111 -8.48 -1.26 20.39
N PHE A 112 -8.36 0.02 19.99
CA PHE A 112 -8.33 1.16 20.93
C PHE A 112 -9.02 2.37 20.28
N GLY A 113 -9.73 3.14 21.11
CA GLY A 113 -10.37 4.38 20.66
C GLY A 113 -11.77 4.52 21.27
N ASN A 114 -12.40 5.66 21.00
CA ASN A 114 -13.75 6.00 21.44
C ASN A 114 -14.79 5.89 20.30
N SER A 115 -14.45 5.16 19.25
CA SER A 115 -15.36 4.83 18.16
C SER A 115 -16.23 3.63 18.56
N ASN A 116 -17.55 3.73 18.35
CA ASN A 116 -18.40 2.56 18.24
C ASN A 116 -18.06 1.89 16.89
N GLY A 117 -16.95 1.10 16.87
CA GLY A 117 -16.47 0.44 15.67
C GLY A 117 -17.56 -0.38 15.00
N THR A 118 -17.46 -0.52 13.69
CA THR A 118 -18.22 -1.55 12.98
C THR A 118 -17.77 -2.91 13.49
N ASP A 119 -18.71 -3.68 14.05
CA ASP A 119 -18.46 -5.07 14.41
C ASP A 119 -18.16 -5.85 13.13
N GLY A 120 -16.92 -6.35 12.96
CA GLY A 120 -16.54 -7.20 11.84
C GLY A 120 -15.30 -6.75 11.07
N LEU A 121 -15.05 -7.45 9.96
CA LEU A 121 -13.96 -7.14 9.05
C LEU A 121 -14.45 -6.23 7.92
N ASP A 122 -13.68 -5.18 7.67
CA ASP A 122 -13.84 -4.31 6.53
C ASP A 122 -12.83 -4.69 5.44
N PHE A 123 -13.29 -4.68 4.21
CA PHE A 123 -12.47 -4.94 3.03
C PHE A 123 -12.54 -3.75 2.08
N ALA A 124 -11.47 -3.52 1.36
CA ALA A 124 -11.42 -2.52 0.33
C ALA A 124 -10.61 -3.03 -0.86
N VAL A 125 -11.12 -2.83 -2.07
CA VAL A 125 -10.47 -3.25 -3.31
C VAL A 125 -10.57 -2.16 -4.36
N GLY A 126 -9.49 -1.93 -5.09
CA GLY A 126 -9.51 -0.97 -6.19
C GLY A 126 -8.15 -0.76 -6.84
N PRO A 127 -8.12 -0.09 -7.99
CA PRO A 127 -6.88 0.35 -8.61
C PRO A 127 -6.37 1.61 -7.90
N THR A 128 -5.04 1.72 -7.76
CA THR A 128 -4.38 2.94 -7.29
C THR A 128 -3.27 3.37 -8.22
N TRP A 129 -2.99 4.64 -8.24
CA TRP A 129 -1.81 5.24 -8.83
C TRP A 129 -0.96 5.83 -7.72
N GLY A 130 0.38 5.64 -7.79
CA GLY A 130 1.23 6.13 -6.73
C GLY A 130 2.65 6.44 -7.16
N ILE A 131 3.35 7.01 -6.20
CA ILE A 131 4.79 7.26 -6.25
C ILE A 131 5.46 6.62 -5.04
N GLN A 132 6.58 5.98 -5.29
CA GLN A 132 7.44 5.39 -4.27
C GLN A 132 8.83 5.97 -4.39
N ARG A 133 9.41 6.44 -3.28
CA ARG A 133 10.71 7.11 -3.27
C ARG A 133 11.54 6.66 -2.08
N THR A 134 12.85 6.56 -2.32
CA THR A 134 13.83 6.37 -1.26
C THR A 134 14.79 7.54 -1.24
N TYR A 135 14.84 8.25 -0.15
CA TYR A 135 15.73 9.40 0.07
C TYR A 135 16.90 9.03 0.98
N GLY A 136 18.05 9.67 0.75
CA GLY A 136 19.28 9.33 1.50
C GLY A 136 19.63 7.85 1.35
N LYS A 137 19.87 7.16 2.46
CA LYS A 137 20.18 5.73 2.44
C LYS A 137 18.91 4.89 2.34
N ASN A 138 17.94 5.11 3.20
CA ASN A 138 16.76 4.25 3.41
C ASN A 138 15.47 4.97 3.84
N PHE A 139 15.41 6.29 3.85
CA PHE A 139 14.15 6.95 4.16
C PHE A 139 13.15 6.72 3.04
N HIS A 140 12.03 6.07 3.37
CA HIS A 140 10.99 5.66 2.43
C HIS A 140 9.80 6.60 2.47
N LEU A 141 9.30 6.96 1.29
CA LEU A 141 8.04 7.65 1.08
C LEU A 141 7.21 6.89 0.05
N LEU A 142 5.98 6.56 0.41
CA LEU A 142 4.97 6.06 -0.51
C LEU A 142 3.74 6.97 -0.42
N PHE A 143 3.30 7.43 -1.57
CA PHE A 143 2.02 8.12 -1.74
C PHE A 143 1.24 7.39 -2.82
N ASP A 144 0.00 7.04 -2.54
CA ASP A 144 -0.91 6.51 -3.55
C ASP A 144 -2.33 7.06 -3.40
N MET A 145 -3.08 7.04 -4.51
CA MET A 145 -4.46 7.45 -4.57
C MET A 145 -5.22 6.65 -5.63
N GLY A 146 -6.50 6.49 -5.42
CA GLY A 146 -7.38 5.86 -6.40
C GLY A 146 -8.79 5.62 -5.90
N PRO A 147 -9.70 5.24 -6.80
CA PRO A 147 -11.04 4.82 -6.42
C PRO A 147 -10.98 3.45 -5.74
N ILE A 148 -11.81 3.29 -4.72
CA ILE A 148 -11.85 2.03 -3.97
C ILE A 148 -13.29 1.65 -3.67
N TYR A 149 -13.59 0.34 -3.71
CA TYR A 149 -14.85 -0.21 -3.29
C TYR A 149 -14.68 -0.86 -1.92
N TYR A 150 -15.43 -0.37 -0.94
CA TYR A 150 -15.49 -0.91 0.41
C TYR A 150 -16.65 -1.87 0.56
N PHE A 151 -16.43 -2.95 1.31
CA PHE A 151 -17.48 -3.87 1.73
C PHE A 151 -17.14 -4.49 3.08
N ASP A 152 -18.17 -4.81 3.87
CA ASP A 152 -18.02 -5.42 5.18
C ASP A 152 -18.60 -6.83 5.21
N THR A 153 -18.35 -7.54 6.31
CA THR A 153 -18.90 -8.88 6.56
C THR A 153 -20.41 -8.89 6.76
N ASN A 154 -21.05 -7.72 6.95
CA ASN A 154 -22.50 -7.57 7.12
C ASN A 154 -23.21 -7.33 5.78
N GLY A 155 -22.49 -7.39 4.66
CA GLY A 155 -23.03 -7.22 3.33
C GLY A 155 -23.29 -5.78 2.90
N LYS A 156 -22.77 -4.79 3.65
CA LYS A 156 -22.80 -3.39 3.24
C LYS A 156 -21.61 -3.11 2.33
N GLY A 157 -21.83 -2.36 1.26
CA GLY A 157 -20.79 -1.95 0.35
C GLY A 157 -21.05 -0.55 -0.18
N TYR A 158 -19.97 0.19 -0.44
CA TYR A 158 -20.06 1.51 -1.04
C TYR A 158 -18.78 1.85 -1.82
N TYR A 159 -18.96 2.67 -2.81
CA TYR A 159 -17.88 3.18 -3.65
C TYR A 159 -17.34 4.48 -3.08
N PHE A 160 -16.03 4.55 -2.92
CA PHE A 160 -15.33 5.76 -2.51
C PHE A 160 -14.45 6.25 -3.66
N PRO A 161 -14.72 7.44 -4.22
CA PRO A 161 -14.11 7.87 -5.47
C PRO A 161 -12.63 8.18 -5.37
N LEU A 162 -12.15 8.57 -4.19
CA LEU A 162 -10.75 8.98 -4.02
C LEU A 162 -10.23 8.62 -2.62
N MET A 163 -9.66 7.45 -2.50
CA MET A 163 -8.81 7.12 -1.35
C MET A 163 -7.42 7.74 -1.55
N ILE A 164 -6.83 8.26 -0.51
CA ILE A 164 -5.45 8.77 -0.47
C ILE A 164 -4.72 8.08 0.67
N GLN A 165 -3.51 7.61 0.38
CA GLN A 165 -2.61 7.05 1.39
C GLN A 165 -1.24 7.74 1.30
N LEU A 166 -0.67 8.01 2.45
CA LEU A 166 0.71 8.44 2.62
C LEU A 166 1.37 7.54 3.66
N ASN A 167 2.48 6.92 3.29
CA ASN A 167 3.34 6.19 4.20
C ASN A 167 4.73 6.78 4.21
N LEU A 168 5.27 6.91 5.40
CA LEU A 168 6.66 7.29 5.65
C LEU A 168 7.30 6.20 6.50
N GLY A 169 8.54 5.84 6.19
CA GLY A 169 9.22 4.74 6.85
C GLY A 169 10.68 4.62 6.49
N PHE A 170 11.21 3.43 6.68
CA PHE A 170 12.58 3.08 6.33
C PHE A 170 12.61 1.76 5.57
N ASP A 171 13.37 1.74 4.48
CA ASP A 171 13.78 0.52 3.76
C ASP A 171 14.88 -0.19 4.57
N LEU A 172 14.83 -1.54 4.68
CA LEU A 172 15.77 -2.37 5.43
C LEU A 172 16.60 -3.25 4.51
#